data_145cb14e9cc9abbbe6c0b69723de9a49
#
_entry.id   145cb14e9cc9abbbe6c0b69723de9a49
#
_cell.length_a   1.000
_cell.length_b   1.000
_cell.length_c   1.000
_cell.angle_alpha   90.00
_cell.angle_beta   90.00
_cell.angle_gamma   90.00
#
_symmetry.space_group_name_H-M   'P 1'
#
loop_
_entity.id
_entity.type
_entity.pdbx_description
1 polymer ?
#
loop_
_entity_poly.entity_id
_entity_poly.type
_entity_poly.pdbx_seq_one_letter_code
_entity_poly.pdbx_strand_id
1 'polypeptide(L)'
;IEGRVETVSKLTAADCKQFHKDYFVPSNLVIAVFGDIDPDAIERGLVERFGPLVARGTSPERPELLVEPSTEPQVVVVSDPDVAEGFAQVTLPTTPVDDVSPEATLQASILEAMAFDIVATRLGNDALRGEAPFDDARVDSSGFVRGLEAPEIVVSADGAALEASTQAVFDEYERVRRFGFTQAEVDRAVSSIRTSADTFFDGRD
;
A
#
# COMPACT_ATOMS: atom_id res chain seq x y z
N ILE A 1 -2.24 0.71 14.18
CA ILE A 1 -1.83 2.09 13.87
C ILE A 1 -2.92 3.08 14.30
N GLU A 2 -4.17 2.67 14.27
CA GLU A 2 -5.31 3.54 14.64
C GLU A 2 -5.39 3.88 16.14
N GLY A 3 -4.50 3.34 16.95
CA GLY A 3 -4.46 3.52 18.39
C GLY A 3 -5.21 2.44 19.15
N ARG A 4 -5.15 2.52 20.46
CA ARG A 4 -5.89 1.63 21.37
C ARG A 4 -6.97 2.43 22.07
N VAL A 5 -8.06 1.79 22.45
CA VAL A 5 -9.17 2.44 23.18
C VAL A 5 -8.65 3.19 24.41
N GLU A 6 -7.69 2.61 25.15
CA GLU A 6 -7.10 3.21 26.34
C GLU A 6 -6.27 4.48 26.06
N THR A 7 -5.74 4.62 24.84
CA THR A 7 -4.99 5.82 24.43
C THR A 7 -5.91 6.84 23.78
N VAL A 8 -6.78 6.39 22.87
CA VAL A 8 -7.71 7.28 22.15
C VAL A 8 -8.71 7.95 23.11
N SER A 9 -9.24 7.19 24.08
CA SER A 9 -10.20 7.73 25.07
C SER A 9 -9.63 8.81 26.01
N LYS A 10 -8.29 8.94 26.08
CA LYS A 10 -7.63 9.96 26.89
C LYS A 10 -7.33 11.24 26.12
N LEU A 11 -7.46 11.20 24.77
CA LEU A 11 -7.21 12.38 23.93
C LEU A 11 -8.27 13.45 24.19
N THR A 12 -7.80 14.68 24.35
CA THR A 12 -8.62 15.86 24.57
C THR A 12 -8.54 16.83 23.41
N ALA A 13 -9.48 17.77 23.34
CA ALA A 13 -9.40 18.87 22.38
C ALA A 13 -8.15 19.75 22.59
N ALA A 14 -7.57 19.76 23.80
CA ALA A 14 -6.32 20.47 24.09
C ALA A 14 -5.12 19.77 23.42
N ASP A 15 -5.09 18.43 23.44
CA ASP A 15 -4.03 17.65 22.79
C ASP A 15 -4.06 17.85 21.27
N CYS A 16 -5.24 17.84 20.66
CA CYS A 16 -5.41 18.13 19.23
C CYS A 16 -4.94 19.56 18.88
N LYS A 17 -5.29 20.55 19.70
CA LYS A 17 -4.84 21.94 19.49
C LYS A 17 -3.33 22.08 19.66
N GLN A 18 -2.74 21.36 20.61
CA GLN A 18 -1.32 21.37 20.83
C GLN A 18 -0.58 20.72 19.64
N PHE A 19 -1.04 19.54 19.19
CA PHE A 19 -0.50 18.89 18.00
C PHE A 19 -0.55 19.80 16.77
N HIS A 20 -1.70 20.44 16.51
CA HIS A 20 -1.83 21.39 15.43
C HIS A 20 -0.84 22.55 15.56
N LYS A 21 -0.67 23.11 16.76
CA LYS A 21 0.25 24.20 17.01
C LYS A 21 1.72 23.82 16.77
N ASP A 22 2.10 22.59 17.09
CA ASP A 22 3.47 22.11 17.03
C ASP A 22 3.87 21.66 15.60
N TYR A 23 2.94 21.05 14.88
CA TYR A 23 3.25 20.44 13.58
C TYR A 23 2.76 21.22 12.36
N PHE A 24 1.69 22.03 12.49
CA PHE A 24 1.17 22.88 11.41
C PHE A 24 1.86 24.25 11.44
N VAL A 25 3.15 24.24 11.21
CA VAL A 25 4.01 25.44 11.21
C VAL A 25 4.60 25.67 9.81
N PRO A 26 4.91 26.93 9.44
CA PRO A 26 5.44 27.23 8.10
C PRO A 26 6.73 26.45 7.75
N SER A 27 7.58 26.15 8.72
CA SER A 27 8.81 25.36 8.52
C SER A 27 8.54 23.89 8.16
N ASN A 28 7.31 23.40 8.35
CA ASN A 28 6.89 22.04 8.02
C ASN A 28 5.89 22.01 6.84
N LEU A 29 5.76 23.11 6.11
CA LEU A 29 4.83 23.25 4.99
C LEU A 29 5.57 23.12 3.67
N VAL A 30 5.10 22.23 2.82
CA VAL A 30 5.48 22.14 1.40
C VAL A 30 4.22 22.31 0.58
N ILE A 31 4.26 23.20 -0.41
CA ILE A 31 3.14 23.41 -1.33
C ILE A 31 3.59 22.95 -2.72
N ALA A 32 2.87 22.03 -3.31
CA ALA A 32 3.07 21.57 -4.67
C ALA A 32 1.83 21.92 -5.50
N VAL A 33 2.04 22.54 -6.66
CA VAL A 33 0.96 22.93 -7.59
C VAL A 33 1.24 22.29 -8.94
N PHE A 34 0.24 21.61 -9.48
CA PHE A 34 0.32 20.89 -10.75
C PHE A 34 -0.82 21.34 -11.67
N GLY A 35 -0.56 21.39 -12.97
CA GLY A 35 -1.56 21.70 -14.00
C GLY A 35 -1.01 22.59 -15.10
N ASP A 36 -1.89 23.06 -15.98
CA ASP A 36 -1.59 24.10 -16.97
C ASP A 36 -1.61 25.46 -16.29
N ILE A 37 -0.47 25.87 -15.75
CA ILE A 37 -0.32 27.04 -14.88
C ILE A 37 0.79 27.97 -15.37
N ASP A 38 0.67 29.26 -15.07
CA ASP A 38 1.78 30.22 -15.13
C ASP A 38 2.57 30.15 -13.79
N PRO A 39 3.80 29.61 -13.79
CA PRO A 39 4.60 29.46 -12.57
C PRO A 39 4.83 30.80 -11.85
N ASP A 40 5.07 31.89 -12.60
CA ASP A 40 5.34 33.22 -12.03
C ASP A 40 4.10 33.78 -11.33
N ALA A 41 2.91 33.54 -11.90
CA ALA A 41 1.65 33.95 -11.28
C ALA A 41 1.36 33.16 -10.00
N ILE A 42 1.64 31.86 -10.02
CA ILE A 42 1.49 31.00 -8.84
C ILE A 42 2.49 31.39 -7.75
N GLU A 43 3.76 31.57 -8.09
CA GLU A 43 4.78 32.00 -7.12
C GLU A 43 4.37 33.31 -6.44
N ARG A 44 3.97 34.33 -7.21
CA ARG A 44 3.48 35.62 -6.66
C ARG A 44 2.30 35.41 -5.71
N GLY A 45 1.33 34.59 -6.09
CA GLY A 45 0.17 34.29 -5.27
C GLY A 45 0.51 33.55 -3.98
N LEU A 46 1.46 32.62 -4.03
CA LEU A 46 1.96 31.90 -2.86
C LEU A 46 2.72 32.83 -1.92
N VAL A 47 3.60 33.67 -2.45
CA VAL A 47 4.36 34.66 -1.63
C VAL A 47 3.42 35.66 -0.99
N GLU A 48 2.44 36.17 -1.72
CA GLU A 48 1.45 37.11 -1.17
C GLU A 48 0.64 36.48 -0.02
N ARG A 49 0.21 35.23 -0.19
CA ARG A 49 -0.71 34.57 0.75
C ARG A 49 0.00 33.91 1.93
N PHE A 50 1.14 33.30 1.70
CA PHE A 50 1.88 32.51 2.71
C PHE A 50 3.12 33.24 3.26
N GLY A 51 3.68 34.19 2.48
CA GLY A 51 4.85 34.97 2.92
C GLY A 51 4.66 35.73 4.26
N PRO A 52 3.47 36.29 4.55
CA PRO A 52 3.22 36.94 5.84
C PRO A 52 3.12 35.97 7.04
N LEU A 53 3.09 34.65 6.82
CA LEU A 53 3.02 33.70 7.92
C LEU A 53 4.27 33.78 8.77
N VAL A 54 4.11 34.22 9.99
CA VAL A 54 5.21 34.28 10.96
C VAL A 54 5.54 32.86 11.41
N ALA A 55 6.84 32.53 11.35
CA ALA A 55 7.32 31.26 11.92
C ALA A 55 7.00 31.22 13.42
N ARG A 56 6.11 30.33 13.82
CA ARG A 56 5.70 30.13 15.22
C ARG A 56 6.55 29.08 15.95
N GLY A 57 7.82 28.94 15.55
CA GLY A 57 8.72 27.93 16.06
C GLY A 57 9.18 26.96 14.96
N THR A 58 9.97 25.99 15.36
CA THR A 58 10.35 24.84 14.54
C THR A 58 9.47 23.67 14.92
N SER A 59 9.04 22.88 13.93
CA SER A 59 8.38 21.60 14.19
C SER A 59 9.27 20.71 15.06
N PRO A 60 8.70 19.97 16.01
CA PRO A 60 9.46 18.94 16.71
C PRO A 60 10.09 17.96 15.72
N GLU A 61 11.25 17.47 16.07
CA GLU A 61 11.89 16.40 15.31
C GLU A 61 10.94 15.18 15.28
N ARG A 62 10.75 14.63 14.10
CA ARG A 62 9.93 13.42 13.95
C ARG A 62 10.78 12.22 14.36
N PRO A 63 10.34 11.42 15.32
CA PRO A 63 11.05 10.20 15.64
C PRO A 63 11.04 9.28 14.41
N GLU A 64 12.18 8.73 14.07
CA GLU A 64 12.25 7.62 13.12
C GLU A 64 11.65 6.38 13.80
N LEU A 65 10.43 6.06 13.41
CA LEU A 65 9.77 4.84 13.84
C LEU A 65 10.09 3.76 12.79
N LEU A 66 11.19 3.08 12.99
CA LEU A 66 11.51 1.89 12.19
C LEU A 66 10.72 0.70 12.74
N VAL A 67 9.97 0.07 11.85
CA VAL A 67 9.31 -1.21 12.15
C VAL A 67 10.13 -2.28 11.45
N GLU A 68 10.82 -3.10 12.24
CA GLU A 68 11.54 -4.24 11.69
C GLU A 68 10.55 -5.38 11.38
N PRO A 69 10.65 -6.00 10.19
CA PRO A 69 9.87 -7.19 9.88
C PRO A 69 10.17 -8.30 10.89
N SER A 70 9.13 -9.03 11.29
CA SER A 70 9.35 -10.23 12.12
C SER A 70 10.14 -11.28 11.35
N THR A 71 11.13 -11.88 11.99
CA THR A 71 11.90 -12.99 11.43
C THR A 71 11.18 -14.34 11.57
N GLU A 72 10.15 -14.40 12.42
CA GLU A 72 9.36 -15.58 12.68
C GLU A 72 7.94 -15.40 12.15
N PRO A 73 7.34 -16.45 11.55
CA PRO A 73 5.95 -16.40 11.13
C PRO A 73 5.03 -16.09 12.32
N GLN A 74 4.10 -15.17 12.10
CA GLN A 74 3.09 -14.85 13.11
C GLN A 74 1.71 -15.21 12.55
N VAL A 75 0.90 -15.84 13.38
CA VAL A 75 -0.49 -16.19 13.03
C VAL A 75 -1.41 -15.50 14.01
N VAL A 76 -2.37 -14.75 13.47
CA VAL A 76 -3.42 -14.10 14.25
C VAL A 76 -4.76 -14.63 13.74
N VAL A 77 -5.56 -15.16 14.66
CA VAL A 77 -6.91 -15.61 14.36
C VAL A 77 -7.89 -14.71 15.11
N VAL A 78 -8.78 -14.09 14.37
CA VAL A 78 -9.86 -13.26 14.94
C VAL A 78 -11.18 -13.89 14.54
N SER A 79 -12.08 -14.04 15.50
CA SER A 79 -13.43 -14.56 15.28
C SER A 79 -14.44 -13.61 15.91
N ASP A 80 -15.42 -13.23 15.13
CA ASP A 80 -16.52 -12.39 15.58
C ASP A 80 -17.84 -12.99 15.04
N PRO A 81 -18.84 -13.26 15.89
CA PRO A 81 -20.11 -13.82 15.47
C PRO A 81 -20.92 -12.91 14.53
N ASP A 82 -20.63 -11.62 14.49
CA ASP A 82 -21.29 -10.66 13.60
C ASP A 82 -20.65 -10.59 12.21
N VAL A 83 -19.53 -11.27 11.99
CA VAL A 83 -18.86 -11.36 10.69
C VAL A 83 -19.36 -12.58 9.93
N ALA A 84 -20.07 -12.34 8.84
CA ALA A 84 -20.67 -13.40 8.04
C ALA A 84 -19.69 -14.03 7.03
N GLU A 85 -18.72 -13.27 6.56
CA GLU A 85 -17.73 -13.69 5.57
C GLU A 85 -16.33 -13.71 6.20
N GLY A 86 -15.63 -14.82 6.02
CA GLY A 86 -14.26 -14.94 6.49
C GLY A 86 -13.26 -14.50 5.42
N PHE A 87 -12.08 -14.10 5.86
CA PHE A 87 -10.95 -13.92 4.97
C PHE A 87 -9.66 -14.44 5.60
N ALA A 88 -8.76 -14.89 4.76
CA ALA A 88 -7.39 -15.17 5.13
C ALA A 88 -6.45 -14.19 4.42
N GLN A 89 -5.53 -13.61 5.17
CA GLN A 89 -4.54 -12.67 4.66
C GLN A 89 -3.15 -13.21 4.96
N VAL A 90 -2.32 -13.30 3.93
CA VAL A 90 -0.90 -13.61 4.04
C VAL A 90 -0.12 -12.35 3.69
N THR A 91 0.61 -11.82 4.64
CA THR A 91 1.41 -10.60 4.49
C THR A 91 2.89 -10.94 4.56
N LEU A 92 3.68 -10.41 3.64
CA LEU A 92 5.12 -10.63 3.53
C LEU A 92 5.87 -9.30 3.73
N PRO A 93 6.04 -8.81 4.97
CA PRO A 93 6.66 -7.52 5.21
C PRO A 93 8.12 -7.51 4.73
N THR A 94 8.49 -6.47 4.00
CA THR A 94 9.85 -6.23 3.50
C THR A 94 10.28 -4.79 3.75
N THR A 95 11.57 -4.58 3.94
CA THR A 95 12.13 -3.23 3.97
C THR A 95 12.48 -2.79 2.55
N PRO A 96 12.09 -1.57 2.15
CA PRO A 96 12.54 -1.00 0.87
C PRO A 96 14.07 -1.01 0.77
N VAL A 97 14.58 -1.18 -0.44
CA VAL A 97 16.02 -1.06 -0.68
C VAL A 97 16.37 0.42 -0.77
N ASP A 98 17.24 0.88 0.12
CA ASP A 98 17.76 2.24 0.12
C ASP A 98 18.79 2.44 -1.02
N ASP A 99 19.03 3.71 -1.39
CA ASP A 99 20.06 4.13 -2.37
C ASP A 99 19.89 3.59 -3.80
N VAL A 100 18.69 3.30 -4.24
CA VAL A 100 18.39 2.99 -5.64
C VAL A 100 18.00 4.23 -6.44
N SER A 101 18.37 4.28 -7.72
CA SER A 101 17.95 5.39 -8.58
C SER A 101 16.42 5.37 -8.80
N PRO A 102 15.78 6.53 -9.09
CA PRO A 102 14.36 6.59 -9.42
C PRO A 102 13.95 5.63 -10.53
N GLU A 103 14.81 5.44 -11.55
CA GLU A 103 14.56 4.50 -12.64
C GLU A 103 14.57 3.04 -12.15
N ALA A 104 15.51 2.69 -11.26
CA ALA A 104 15.57 1.34 -10.71
C ALA A 104 14.37 1.07 -9.79
N THR A 105 13.93 2.05 -9.00
CA THR A 105 12.70 1.97 -8.19
C THR A 105 11.49 1.75 -9.08
N LEU A 106 11.35 2.54 -10.16
CA LEU A 106 10.24 2.38 -11.11
C LEU A 106 10.27 1.01 -11.80
N GLN A 107 11.44 0.54 -12.21
CA GLN A 107 11.57 -0.80 -12.82
C GLN A 107 11.14 -1.89 -11.84
N ALA A 108 11.58 -1.81 -10.58
CA ALA A 108 11.22 -2.76 -9.56
C ALA A 108 9.70 -2.77 -9.31
N SER A 109 9.07 -1.59 -9.18
CA SER A 109 7.62 -1.49 -8.97
C SER A 109 6.80 -2.01 -10.15
N ILE A 110 7.27 -1.82 -11.39
CA ILE A 110 6.61 -2.39 -12.57
C ILE A 110 6.71 -3.92 -12.56
N LEU A 111 7.89 -4.48 -12.26
CA LEU A 111 8.08 -5.93 -12.19
C LEU A 111 7.23 -6.56 -11.08
N GLU A 112 7.16 -5.90 -9.92
CA GLU A 112 6.32 -6.33 -8.81
C GLU A 112 4.82 -6.31 -9.19
N ALA A 113 4.35 -5.20 -9.78
CA ALA A 113 2.97 -5.09 -10.26
C ALA A 113 2.62 -6.18 -11.29
N MET A 114 3.56 -6.50 -12.20
CA MET A 114 3.37 -7.61 -13.15
C MET A 114 3.26 -8.96 -12.43
N ALA A 115 4.13 -9.22 -11.46
CA ALA A 115 4.10 -10.45 -10.70
C ALA A 115 2.78 -10.61 -9.93
N PHE A 116 2.29 -9.56 -9.30
CA PHE A 116 1.03 -9.54 -8.58
C PHE A 116 -0.17 -9.74 -9.50
N ASP A 117 -0.21 -9.07 -10.65
CA ASP A 117 -1.26 -9.25 -11.67
C ASP A 117 -1.34 -10.71 -12.15
N ILE A 118 -0.19 -11.34 -12.38
CA ILE A 118 -0.15 -12.76 -12.79
C ILE A 118 -0.67 -13.68 -11.68
N VAL A 119 -0.24 -13.48 -10.44
CA VAL A 119 -0.67 -14.29 -9.30
C VAL A 119 -2.17 -14.09 -9.04
N ALA A 120 -2.64 -12.85 -9.02
CA ALA A 120 -4.06 -12.52 -8.88
C ALA A 120 -4.91 -13.15 -9.99
N THR A 121 -4.40 -13.10 -11.23
CA THR A 121 -5.08 -13.73 -12.38
C THR A 121 -5.16 -15.25 -12.22
N ARG A 122 -4.13 -15.92 -11.75
CA ARG A 122 -4.15 -17.37 -11.52
C ARG A 122 -5.17 -17.73 -10.45
N LEU A 123 -5.08 -17.11 -9.27
CA LEU A 123 -5.99 -17.36 -8.16
C LEU A 123 -7.44 -17.03 -8.54
N GLY A 124 -7.68 -15.89 -9.19
CA GLY A 124 -9.02 -15.50 -9.65
C GLY A 124 -9.60 -16.45 -10.68
N ASN A 125 -8.78 -17.00 -11.60
CA ASN A 125 -9.24 -18.00 -12.56
C ASN A 125 -9.62 -19.33 -11.87
N ASP A 126 -8.87 -19.74 -10.85
CA ASP A 126 -9.17 -20.97 -10.09
C ASP A 126 -10.48 -20.79 -9.30
N ALA A 127 -10.72 -19.61 -8.72
CA ALA A 127 -12.01 -19.26 -8.10
C ALA A 127 -13.16 -19.29 -9.11
N LEU A 128 -13.02 -18.64 -10.26
CA LEU A 128 -14.05 -18.59 -11.30
C LEU A 128 -14.41 -19.97 -11.87
N ARG A 129 -13.47 -20.93 -11.86
CA ARG A 129 -13.73 -22.32 -12.29
C ARG A 129 -14.32 -23.19 -11.20
N GLY A 130 -14.39 -22.70 -9.96
CA GLY A 130 -14.78 -23.49 -8.80
C GLY A 130 -13.71 -24.53 -8.41
N GLU A 131 -12.46 -24.31 -8.78
CA GLU A 131 -11.31 -25.17 -8.48
C GLU A 131 -10.61 -24.75 -7.17
N ALA A 132 -10.89 -23.52 -6.70
CA ALA A 132 -10.35 -22.97 -5.47
C ALA A 132 -11.31 -23.16 -4.28
N PRO A 133 -10.78 -23.25 -3.05
CA PRO A 133 -11.59 -23.28 -1.83
C PRO A 133 -12.05 -21.88 -1.37
N PHE A 134 -11.85 -20.84 -2.16
CA PHE A 134 -12.20 -19.43 -1.88
C PHE A 134 -13.06 -18.86 -3.02
N ASP A 135 -13.80 -17.81 -2.70
CA ASP A 135 -14.71 -17.14 -3.64
C ASP A 135 -14.00 -16.03 -4.43
N ASP A 136 -13.05 -15.35 -3.80
CA ASP A 136 -12.26 -14.26 -4.40
C ASP A 136 -10.83 -14.23 -3.84
N ALA A 137 -9.93 -13.72 -4.66
CA ALA A 137 -8.54 -13.51 -4.27
C ALA A 137 -8.00 -12.21 -4.87
N ARG A 138 -7.30 -11.44 -4.06
CA ARG A 138 -6.56 -10.26 -4.51
C ARG A 138 -5.11 -10.30 -4.01
N VAL A 139 -4.24 -9.72 -4.80
CA VAL A 139 -2.83 -9.50 -4.44
C VAL A 139 -2.58 -8.01 -4.50
N ASP A 140 -2.03 -7.47 -3.44
CA ASP A 140 -1.77 -6.04 -3.31
C ASP A 140 -0.41 -5.80 -2.67
N SER A 141 0.18 -4.63 -2.96
CA SER A 141 1.35 -4.14 -2.25
C SER A 141 1.02 -2.75 -1.73
N SER A 142 0.70 -2.66 -0.47
CA SER A 142 0.48 -1.39 0.18
C SER A 142 1.66 -1.06 1.09
N GLY A 143 2.15 0.19 1.02
CA GLY A 143 3.05 0.71 2.03
C GLY A 143 2.31 0.76 3.36
N PHE A 144 2.62 -0.17 4.27
CA PHE A 144 1.95 -0.27 5.57
C PHE A 144 2.31 0.90 6.48
N VAL A 145 3.60 1.22 6.53
CA VAL A 145 4.16 2.41 7.21
C VAL A 145 5.40 2.86 6.45
N ARG A 146 5.88 4.08 6.72
CA ARG A 146 7.13 4.54 6.13
C ARG A 146 8.26 3.56 6.45
N GLY A 147 8.98 3.07 5.43
CA GLY A 147 10.09 2.15 5.58
C GLY A 147 9.71 0.67 5.74
N LEU A 148 8.42 0.33 5.56
CA LEU A 148 7.97 -1.05 5.53
C LEU A 148 6.93 -1.22 4.43
N GLU A 149 7.24 -2.04 3.45
CA GLU A 149 6.30 -2.53 2.45
C GLU A 149 5.70 -3.85 2.94
N ALA A 150 4.45 -4.08 2.63
CA ALA A 150 3.73 -5.26 3.09
C ALA A 150 2.90 -5.86 1.95
N PRO A 151 3.57 -6.51 0.96
CA PRO A 151 2.86 -7.29 -0.03
C PRO A 151 1.94 -8.30 0.64
N GLU A 152 0.71 -8.39 0.15
CA GLU A 152 -0.29 -9.26 0.74
C GLU A 152 -1.10 -10.00 -0.31
N ILE A 153 -1.51 -11.20 0.06
CA ILE A 153 -2.52 -11.96 -0.66
C ILE A 153 -3.71 -12.12 0.29
N VAL A 154 -4.88 -11.70 -0.15
CA VAL A 154 -6.11 -11.82 0.61
C VAL A 154 -7.08 -12.70 -0.17
N VAL A 155 -7.64 -13.70 0.51
CA VAL A 155 -8.68 -14.56 -0.04
C VAL A 155 -9.92 -14.48 0.83
N SER A 156 -11.09 -14.37 0.20
CA SER A 156 -12.40 -14.39 0.85
C SER A 156 -13.01 -15.77 0.69
N ALA A 157 -13.51 -16.33 1.80
CA ALA A 157 -14.10 -17.66 1.82
C ALA A 157 -15.03 -17.83 3.02
N ASP A 158 -15.89 -18.82 2.96
CA ASP A 158 -16.61 -19.30 4.15
C ASP A 158 -15.63 -19.69 5.27
N GLY A 159 -15.97 -19.42 6.50
CA GLY A 159 -15.10 -19.68 7.67
C GLY A 159 -14.58 -21.12 7.75
N ALA A 160 -15.39 -22.10 7.32
CA ALA A 160 -14.99 -23.51 7.26
C ALA A 160 -13.93 -23.79 6.18
N ALA A 161 -13.82 -22.94 5.15
CA ALA A 161 -12.87 -23.08 4.05
C ALA A 161 -11.57 -22.29 4.24
N LEU A 162 -11.46 -21.46 5.27
CA LEU A 162 -10.31 -20.55 5.46
C LEU A 162 -8.96 -21.28 5.54
N GLU A 163 -8.90 -22.44 6.20
CA GLU A 163 -7.65 -23.23 6.27
C GLU A 163 -7.24 -23.72 4.88
N ALA A 164 -8.17 -24.29 4.13
CA ALA A 164 -7.90 -24.76 2.77
C ALA A 164 -7.57 -23.58 1.82
N SER A 165 -8.21 -22.44 2.00
CA SER A 165 -7.93 -21.20 1.25
C SER A 165 -6.54 -20.67 1.53
N THR A 166 -6.13 -20.67 2.79
CA THR A 166 -4.77 -20.29 3.19
C THR A 166 -3.72 -21.23 2.60
N GLN A 167 -4.00 -22.55 2.63
CA GLN A 167 -3.11 -23.53 2.02
C GLN A 167 -2.96 -23.32 0.51
N ALA A 168 -4.04 -23.02 -0.20
CA ALA A 168 -4.02 -22.76 -1.64
C ALA A 168 -3.16 -21.52 -1.99
N VAL A 169 -3.19 -20.47 -1.15
CA VAL A 169 -2.29 -19.32 -1.30
C VAL A 169 -0.82 -19.71 -1.14
N PHE A 170 -0.50 -20.52 -0.14
CA PHE A 170 0.88 -21.01 0.04
C PHE A 170 1.33 -21.92 -1.09
N ASP A 171 0.44 -22.75 -1.62
CA ASP A 171 0.74 -23.62 -2.76
C ASP A 171 1.05 -22.80 -4.02
N GLU A 172 0.31 -21.71 -4.28
CA GLU A 172 0.60 -20.80 -5.38
C GLU A 172 1.92 -20.05 -5.16
N TYR A 173 2.19 -19.58 -3.94
CA TYR A 173 3.47 -18.98 -3.60
C TYR A 173 4.64 -19.93 -3.89
N GLU A 174 4.55 -21.19 -3.43
CA GLU A 174 5.57 -22.22 -3.69
C GLU A 174 5.68 -22.54 -5.19
N ARG A 175 4.58 -22.52 -5.93
CA ARG A 175 4.57 -22.71 -7.38
C ARG A 175 5.34 -21.60 -8.09
N VAL A 176 5.08 -20.33 -7.73
CA VAL A 176 5.81 -19.19 -8.27
C VAL A 176 7.30 -19.27 -7.91
N ARG A 177 7.61 -19.58 -6.68
CA ARG A 177 9.01 -19.71 -6.21
C ARG A 177 9.80 -20.78 -6.96
N ARG A 178 9.15 -21.90 -7.31
CA ARG A 178 9.81 -23.06 -7.96
C ARG A 178 9.86 -22.94 -9.47
N PHE A 179 8.82 -22.42 -10.07
CA PHE A 179 8.62 -22.48 -11.52
C PHE A 179 8.52 -21.10 -12.21
N GLY A 180 8.35 -20.04 -11.43
CA GLY A 180 8.17 -18.69 -11.95
C GLY A 180 6.89 -18.52 -12.76
N PHE A 181 7.00 -17.71 -13.80
CA PHE A 181 5.92 -17.35 -14.73
C PHE A 181 6.21 -17.86 -16.14
N THR A 182 5.17 -18.21 -16.88
CA THR A 182 5.30 -18.56 -18.29
C THR A 182 5.45 -17.31 -19.15
N GLN A 183 6.07 -17.45 -20.32
CA GLN A 183 6.21 -16.33 -21.25
C GLN A 183 4.86 -15.72 -21.65
N ALA A 184 3.82 -16.55 -21.82
CA ALA A 184 2.50 -16.07 -22.18
C ALA A 184 1.84 -15.25 -21.06
N GLU A 185 2.11 -15.52 -19.79
CA GLU A 185 1.64 -14.72 -18.66
C GLU A 185 2.38 -13.37 -18.63
N VAL A 186 3.68 -13.39 -18.78
CA VAL A 186 4.50 -12.17 -18.86
C VAL A 186 4.04 -11.28 -20.02
N ASP A 187 3.82 -11.83 -21.20
CA ASP A 187 3.37 -11.08 -22.37
C ASP A 187 2.00 -10.41 -22.13
N ARG A 188 1.08 -11.10 -21.45
CA ARG A 188 -0.22 -10.53 -21.07
C ARG A 188 -0.08 -9.40 -20.05
N ALA A 189 0.73 -9.59 -19.01
CA ALA A 189 0.98 -8.57 -18.00
C ALA A 189 1.63 -7.31 -18.61
N VAL A 190 2.62 -7.47 -19.50
CA VAL A 190 3.22 -6.35 -20.26
C VAL A 190 2.16 -5.62 -21.08
N SER A 191 1.28 -6.35 -21.77
CA SER A 191 0.20 -5.75 -22.58
C SER A 191 -0.79 -4.98 -21.71
N SER A 192 -1.16 -5.52 -20.55
CA SER A 192 -2.05 -4.88 -19.58
C SER A 192 -1.47 -3.55 -19.08
N ILE A 193 -0.21 -3.55 -18.63
CA ILE A 193 0.45 -2.35 -18.12
C ILE A 193 0.57 -1.28 -19.22
N ARG A 194 0.94 -1.67 -20.45
CA ARG A 194 1.00 -0.72 -21.58
C ARG A 194 -0.35 -0.08 -21.84
N THR A 195 -1.41 -0.89 -21.92
CA THR A 195 -2.76 -0.38 -22.13
C THR A 195 -3.19 0.58 -21.02
N SER A 196 -2.88 0.26 -19.77
CA SER A 196 -3.17 1.11 -18.61
C SER A 196 -2.40 2.43 -18.69
N ALA A 197 -1.12 2.40 -19.06
CA ALA A 197 -0.29 3.58 -19.23
C ALA A 197 -0.79 4.47 -20.37
N ASP A 198 -1.14 3.88 -21.53
CA ASP A 198 -1.70 4.61 -22.66
C ASP A 198 -3.04 5.25 -22.30
N THR A 199 -3.92 4.52 -21.64
CA THR A 199 -5.22 5.05 -21.18
C THR A 199 -5.06 6.20 -20.18
N PHE A 200 -4.12 6.07 -19.25
CA PHE A 200 -3.79 7.14 -18.30
C PHE A 200 -3.23 8.38 -19.02
N PHE A 201 -2.37 8.16 -20.00
CA PHE A 201 -1.76 9.24 -20.77
C PHE A 201 -2.80 9.97 -21.63
N ASP A 202 -3.69 9.25 -22.29
CA ASP A 202 -4.74 9.81 -23.14
C ASP A 202 -5.84 10.52 -22.35
N GLY A 203 -6.11 10.09 -21.11
CA GLY A 203 -7.13 10.66 -20.23
C GLY A 203 -6.69 11.88 -19.40
N ARG A 204 -5.50 12.45 -19.67
CA ARG A 204 -4.95 13.61 -18.92
C ARG A 204 -5.41 14.97 -19.45
N ASP A 205 -6.13 15.04 -20.61
CA ASP A 205 -6.64 16.26 -21.25
C ASP A 205 -7.98 16.73 -20.67
#